data_d4f373d7f24fe4989f2ff9c9b91c461a
#
_entry.id   d4f373d7f24fe4989f2ff9c9b91c461a
#
_cell.length_a   1.000
_cell.length_b   1.000
_cell.length_c   1.000
_cell.angle_alpha   90.00
_cell.angle_beta   90.00
_cell.angle_gamma   90.00
#
_symmetry.space_group_name_H-M   'P 1'
#
loop_
_entity.id
_entity.type
_entity.pdbx_description
1 polymer ?
#
loop_
_entity_poly.entity_id
_entity_poly.type
_entity_poly.pdbx_seq_one_letter_code
_entity_poly.pdbx_strand_id
1 'polypeptide(L)'
;MDFNYPFFHRQTHHEIIHNMESLYQQTIVATKNLLDLETIKAIVQEMYNAKSIAIYPSVGNISVAENFRQNMQEIGQPIEIATSMYDQHWSACIKGQNDLVIVISYMGRTPNILDLMHELKNAKQK
;
A
#
# COMPACT_ATOMS: atom_id res chain seq x y z
N MET A 1 23.59 -12.66 -1.54
CA MET A 1 22.24 -13.25 -1.80
C MET A 1 21.44 -12.26 -2.66
N ASP A 2 20.89 -12.73 -3.76
CA ASP A 2 20.03 -11.91 -4.61
C ASP A 2 18.62 -11.90 -4.00
N PHE A 3 18.07 -10.71 -3.75
CA PHE A 3 16.72 -10.56 -3.19
C PHE A 3 15.60 -11.08 -4.11
N ASN A 4 15.82 -11.05 -5.43
CA ASN A 4 14.87 -11.56 -6.42
C ASN A 4 14.97 -13.09 -6.58
N TYR A 5 16.12 -13.66 -6.25
CA TYR A 5 16.40 -15.09 -6.37
C TYR A 5 17.21 -15.58 -5.16
N PRO A 6 16.59 -15.74 -3.99
CA PRO A 6 17.30 -16.13 -2.77
C PRO A 6 17.66 -17.60 -2.73
N PHE A 7 17.32 -18.38 -3.75
CA PHE A 7 17.48 -19.82 -3.78
C PHE A 7 18.40 -20.25 -4.92
N PHE A 8 19.19 -21.30 -4.66
CA PHE A 8 20.06 -21.93 -5.65
C PHE A 8 19.59 -23.36 -5.94
N HIS A 9 19.94 -23.85 -7.12
CA HIS A 9 19.66 -25.22 -7.49
C HIS A 9 20.38 -26.20 -6.55
N ARG A 10 19.70 -27.25 -6.10
CA ARG A 10 20.20 -28.29 -5.19
C ARG A 10 20.49 -27.83 -3.75
N GLN A 11 19.85 -26.79 -3.25
CA GLN A 11 19.93 -26.44 -1.84
C GLN A 11 19.24 -27.49 -0.96
N THR A 12 19.81 -27.72 0.24
CA THR A 12 19.15 -28.51 1.29
C THR A 12 17.98 -27.71 1.88
N HIS A 13 17.02 -28.41 2.49
CA HIS A 13 15.91 -27.76 3.19
C HIS A 13 16.40 -26.80 4.29
N HIS A 14 17.46 -27.19 5.00
CA HIS A 14 18.06 -26.34 6.03
C HIS A 14 18.64 -25.04 5.45
N GLU A 15 19.33 -25.12 4.32
CA GLU A 15 19.84 -23.92 3.61
C GLU A 15 18.71 -23.03 3.11
N ILE A 16 17.61 -23.61 2.62
CA ILE A 16 16.43 -22.85 2.20
C ILE A 16 15.84 -22.08 3.38
N ILE A 17 15.66 -22.72 4.53
CA ILE A 17 15.15 -22.08 5.75
C ILE A 17 16.07 -20.94 6.20
N HIS A 18 17.38 -21.19 6.21
CA HIS A 18 18.37 -20.18 6.56
C HIS A 18 18.34 -18.96 5.61
N ASN A 19 18.23 -19.21 4.31
CA ASN A 19 18.11 -18.14 3.31
C ASN A 19 16.83 -17.33 3.48
N MET A 20 15.72 -17.98 3.80
CA MET A 20 14.46 -17.31 4.11
C MET A 20 14.59 -16.40 5.33
N GLU A 21 15.18 -16.88 6.41
CA GLU A 21 15.44 -16.09 7.61
C GLU A 21 16.28 -14.85 7.28
N SER A 22 17.40 -15.04 6.58
CA SER A 22 18.28 -13.94 6.18
C SER A 22 17.56 -12.91 5.30
N LEU A 23 16.73 -13.36 4.35
CA LEU A 23 15.95 -12.51 3.48
C LEU A 23 14.97 -11.63 4.28
N TYR A 24 14.22 -12.23 5.21
CA TYR A 24 13.30 -11.50 6.06
C TYR A 24 14.02 -10.47 6.94
N GLN A 25 15.12 -10.84 7.57
CA GLN A 25 15.92 -9.94 8.40
C GLN A 25 16.45 -8.74 7.61
N GLN A 26 17.03 -9.00 6.44
CA GLN A 26 17.55 -7.94 5.56
C GLN A 26 16.42 -7.02 5.06
N THR A 27 15.27 -7.58 4.72
CA THR A 27 14.10 -6.81 4.27
C THR A 27 13.56 -5.91 5.37
N ILE A 28 13.47 -6.39 6.60
CA ILE A 28 13.03 -5.60 7.76
C ILE A 28 13.99 -4.43 8.00
N VAL A 29 15.30 -4.69 8.00
CA VAL A 29 16.31 -3.64 8.20
C VAL A 29 16.25 -2.60 7.07
N ALA A 30 16.18 -3.03 5.81
CA ALA A 30 16.10 -2.13 4.66
C ALA A 30 14.82 -1.28 4.71
N THR A 31 13.68 -1.88 5.05
CA THR A 31 12.41 -1.18 5.19
C THR A 31 12.46 -0.14 6.30
N LYS A 32 12.98 -0.52 7.48
CA LYS A 32 13.16 0.40 8.60
C LYS A 32 13.99 1.63 8.22
N ASN A 33 15.05 1.43 7.45
CA ASN A 33 15.93 2.53 7.02
C ASN A 33 15.27 3.48 6.00
N LEU A 34 14.22 3.02 5.31
CA LEU A 34 13.43 3.84 4.38
C LEU A 34 12.31 4.61 5.07
N LEU A 35 11.93 4.22 6.29
CA LEU A 35 10.84 4.87 7.01
C LEU A 35 11.30 6.22 7.57
N ASP A 36 10.49 7.24 7.31
CA ASP A 36 10.61 8.57 7.91
C ASP A 36 9.51 8.76 8.95
N LEU A 37 9.90 8.96 10.20
CA LEU A 37 8.96 9.07 11.31
C LEU A 37 8.02 10.28 11.17
N GLU A 38 8.52 11.40 10.67
CA GLU A 38 7.69 12.60 10.51
C GLU A 38 6.65 12.41 9.39
N THR A 39 7.02 11.73 8.31
CA THR A 39 6.08 11.35 7.27
C THR A 39 5.00 10.40 7.81
N ILE A 40 5.37 9.40 8.61
CA ILE A 40 4.40 8.49 9.23
C ILE A 40 3.42 9.25 10.14
N LYS A 41 3.93 10.14 10.97
CA LYS A 41 3.08 10.98 11.83
C LYS A 41 2.10 11.83 11.03
N ALA A 42 2.56 12.43 9.94
CA ALA A 42 1.72 13.23 9.06
C ALA A 42 0.60 12.37 8.44
N ILE A 43 0.93 11.19 7.94
CA ILE A 43 -0.06 10.24 7.39
C ILE A 43 -1.10 9.84 8.44
N VAL A 44 -0.67 9.49 9.64
CA VAL A 44 -1.58 9.13 10.75
C VAL A 44 -2.51 10.29 11.09
N GLN A 45 -2.00 11.52 11.09
CA GLN A 45 -2.83 12.70 11.35
C GLN A 45 -3.86 12.93 10.24
N GLU A 46 -3.48 12.75 8.97
CA GLU A 46 -4.40 12.80 7.84
C GLU A 46 -5.49 11.73 7.94
N MET A 47 -5.13 10.51 8.32
CA MET A 47 -6.08 9.43 8.53
C MET A 47 -7.07 9.75 9.66
N TYR A 48 -6.58 10.33 10.75
CA TYR A 48 -7.42 10.72 11.89
C TYR A 48 -8.43 11.81 11.54
N ASN A 49 -8.03 12.76 10.70
CA ASN A 49 -8.86 13.89 10.31
C ASN A 49 -9.80 13.58 9.13
N ALA A 50 -9.56 12.49 8.41
CA ALA A 50 -10.32 12.16 7.22
C ALA A 50 -11.77 11.78 7.56
N LYS A 51 -12.71 12.27 6.75
CA LYS A 51 -14.12 11.88 6.80
C LYS A 51 -14.33 10.45 6.31
N SER A 52 -13.58 10.07 5.29
CA SER A 52 -13.56 8.71 4.77
C SER A 52 -12.15 8.33 4.32
N ILE A 53 -11.83 7.04 4.35
CA ILE A 53 -10.55 6.49 3.90
C ILE A 53 -10.83 5.42 2.86
N ALA A 54 -10.18 5.52 1.71
CA ALA A 54 -10.22 4.51 0.66
C ALA A 54 -8.81 4.05 0.30
N ILE A 55 -8.67 2.78 -0.07
CA ILE A 55 -7.42 2.22 -0.57
C ILE A 55 -7.64 1.72 -2.01
N TYR A 56 -6.74 2.11 -2.90
CA TYR A 56 -6.70 1.65 -4.28
C TYR A 56 -5.42 0.83 -4.50
N PRO A 57 -5.48 -0.48 -4.25
CA PRO A 57 -4.33 -1.35 -4.45
C PRO A 57 -4.19 -1.75 -5.91
N SER A 58 -2.95 -1.92 -6.37
CA SER A 58 -2.69 -2.74 -7.55
C SER A 58 -3.01 -4.21 -7.25
N VAL A 59 -3.25 -5.01 -8.31
CA VAL A 59 -3.73 -6.41 -8.16
C VAL A 59 -2.89 -7.22 -7.18
N GLY A 60 -1.56 -7.13 -7.24
CA GLY A 60 -0.65 -7.86 -6.35
C GLY A 60 -0.67 -7.39 -4.88
N ASN A 61 -1.32 -6.27 -4.58
CA ASN A 61 -1.37 -5.67 -3.24
C ASN A 61 -2.76 -5.72 -2.60
N ILE A 62 -3.71 -6.41 -3.21
CA ILE A 62 -5.08 -6.50 -2.68
C ILE A 62 -5.09 -7.16 -1.29
N SER A 63 -4.32 -8.22 -1.09
CA SER A 63 -4.24 -8.90 0.22
C SER A 63 -3.66 -8.02 1.32
N VAL A 64 -2.69 -7.17 1.00
CA VAL A 64 -2.11 -6.20 1.94
C VAL A 64 -3.14 -5.15 2.33
N ALA A 65 -3.88 -4.62 1.36
CA ALA A 65 -4.95 -3.66 1.59
C ALA A 65 -6.08 -4.25 2.45
N GLU A 66 -6.48 -5.49 2.19
CA GLU A 66 -7.51 -6.20 2.97
C GLU A 66 -7.08 -6.45 4.41
N ASN A 67 -5.83 -6.84 4.64
CA ASN A 67 -5.29 -7.01 5.98
C ASN A 67 -5.33 -5.67 6.76
N PHE A 68 -4.90 -4.59 6.13
CA PHE A 68 -4.96 -3.26 6.73
C PHE A 68 -6.40 -2.85 7.05
N ARG A 69 -7.34 -3.07 6.12
CA ARG A 69 -8.76 -2.78 6.33
C ARG A 69 -9.32 -3.51 7.54
N GLN A 70 -9.01 -4.81 7.69
CA GLN A 70 -9.45 -5.61 8.84
C GLN A 70 -8.93 -5.03 10.15
N ASN A 71 -7.63 -4.72 10.23
CA ASN A 71 -7.04 -4.14 11.42
C ASN A 71 -7.66 -2.79 11.78
N MET A 72 -7.95 -1.95 10.80
CA MET A 72 -8.59 -0.66 11.03
C MET A 72 -10.04 -0.81 11.47
N GLN A 73 -10.74 -1.80 10.94
CA GLN A 73 -12.11 -2.12 11.35
C GLN A 73 -12.19 -2.55 12.82
N GLU A 74 -11.20 -3.28 13.31
CA GLU A 74 -11.13 -3.69 14.72
C GLU A 74 -11.04 -2.50 15.69
N ILE A 75 -10.46 -1.40 15.27
CA ILE A 75 -10.42 -0.15 16.04
C ILE A 75 -11.56 0.82 15.70
N GLY A 76 -12.56 0.36 14.96
CA GLY A 76 -13.76 1.14 14.65
C GLY A 76 -13.63 2.10 13.46
N GLN A 77 -12.56 2.00 12.66
CA GLN A 77 -12.34 2.82 11.48
C GLN A 77 -12.66 2.05 10.20
N PRO A 78 -13.80 2.27 9.55
CA PRO A 78 -14.12 1.62 8.28
C PRO A 78 -13.26 2.16 7.14
N ILE A 79 -12.83 1.26 6.26
CA ILE A 79 -12.03 1.58 5.07
C ILE A 79 -12.68 0.96 3.84
N GLU A 80 -12.84 1.75 2.78
CA GLU A 80 -13.25 1.30 1.46
C GLU A 80 -12.05 0.76 0.70
N ILE A 81 -12.21 -0.35 -0.03
CA ILE A 81 -11.21 -0.85 -0.98
C ILE A 81 -11.83 -0.94 -2.36
N ALA A 82 -11.24 -0.26 -3.33
CA ALA A 82 -11.58 -0.38 -4.74
C ALA A 82 -10.47 -1.19 -5.45
N THR A 83 -10.80 -2.38 -5.91
CA THR A 83 -9.83 -3.35 -6.44
C THR A 83 -9.68 -3.32 -7.95
N SER A 84 -10.73 -2.95 -8.68
CA SER A 84 -10.69 -2.81 -10.13
C SER A 84 -10.33 -1.39 -10.54
N MET A 85 -9.72 -1.25 -11.71
CA MET A 85 -9.42 0.03 -12.31
C MET A 85 -10.67 0.89 -12.49
N TYR A 86 -11.75 0.28 -12.90
CA TYR A 86 -13.06 0.92 -13.06
C TYR A 86 -13.58 1.49 -11.74
N ASP A 87 -13.60 0.68 -10.68
CA ASP A 87 -14.08 1.10 -9.36
C ASP A 87 -13.21 2.20 -8.76
N GLN A 88 -11.89 2.12 -8.96
CA GLN A 88 -10.94 3.14 -8.49
C GLN A 88 -11.22 4.50 -9.14
N HIS A 89 -11.43 4.54 -10.45
CA HIS A 89 -11.77 5.77 -11.16
C HIS A 89 -13.12 6.35 -10.70
N TRP A 90 -14.14 5.53 -10.59
CA TRP A 90 -15.43 5.96 -10.07
C TRP A 90 -15.37 6.47 -8.64
N SER A 91 -14.68 5.74 -7.78
CA SER A 91 -14.45 6.17 -6.39
C SER A 91 -13.70 7.51 -6.34
N ALA A 92 -12.66 7.68 -7.15
CA ALA A 92 -11.88 8.92 -7.21
C ALA A 92 -12.72 10.13 -7.63
N CYS A 93 -13.65 9.97 -8.57
CA CYS A 93 -14.50 11.04 -9.07
C CYS A 93 -15.42 11.64 -7.99
N ILE A 94 -15.79 10.88 -6.98
CA ILE A 94 -16.71 11.31 -5.90
C ILE A 94 -15.98 11.75 -4.63
N LYS A 95 -14.66 11.64 -4.57
CA LYS A 95 -13.88 12.08 -3.41
C LYS A 95 -13.79 13.61 -3.35
N GLY A 96 -13.80 14.13 -2.14
CA GLY A 96 -13.67 15.57 -1.85
C GLY A 96 -12.46 15.89 -0.98
N GLN A 97 -12.38 17.12 -0.51
CA GLN A 97 -11.22 17.61 0.26
C GLN A 97 -11.00 16.89 1.59
N ASN A 98 -12.07 16.34 2.18
CA ASN A 98 -12.02 15.68 3.48
C ASN A 98 -11.90 14.16 3.38
N ASP A 99 -11.76 13.64 2.19
CA ASP A 99 -11.56 12.20 1.95
C ASP A 99 -10.08 11.91 1.73
N LEU A 100 -9.60 10.82 2.31
CA LEU A 100 -8.24 10.34 2.15
C LEU A 100 -8.22 9.11 1.25
N VAL A 101 -7.34 9.11 0.27
CA VAL A 101 -7.10 7.96 -0.60
C VAL A 101 -5.64 7.50 -0.46
N ILE A 102 -5.47 6.22 -0.23
CA ILE A 102 -4.16 5.55 -0.20
C ILE A 102 -4.04 4.71 -1.47
N VAL A 103 -3.08 5.03 -2.31
CA VAL A 103 -2.79 4.27 -3.53
C VAL A 103 -1.57 3.38 -3.29
N ILE A 104 -1.72 2.08 -3.52
CA ILE A 104 -0.62 1.12 -3.37
C ILE A 104 -0.23 0.61 -4.76
N SER A 105 0.98 0.97 -5.19
CA SER A 105 1.52 0.57 -6.49
C SER A 105 3.00 0.23 -6.36
N TYR A 106 3.41 -0.89 -6.95
CA TYR A 106 4.81 -1.30 -6.95
C TYR A 106 5.68 -0.35 -7.79
N MET A 107 5.24 -0.01 -8.98
CA MET A 107 6.00 0.84 -9.91
C MET A 107 5.70 2.34 -9.75
N GLY A 108 4.50 2.70 -9.31
CA GLY A 108 4.08 4.09 -9.10
C GLY A 108 4.00 4.96 -10.36
N ARG A 109 4.24 4.42 -11.53
CA ARG A 109 4.38 5.16 -12.80
C ARG A 109 3.60 4.58 -13.98
N THR A 110 2.70 3.64 -13.75
CA THR A 110 1.84 3.15 -14.83
C THR A 110 0.89 4.26 -15.29
N PRO A 111 0.50 4.33 -16.58
CA PRO A 111 -0.43 5.35 -17.07
C PRO A 111 -1.71 5.42 -16.24
N ASN A 112 -2.27 4.29 -15.87
CA ASN A 112 -3.46 4.21 -15.03
C ASN A 112 -3.28 4.88 -13.65
N ILE A 113 -2.14 4.70 -12.99
CA ILE A 113 -1.85 5.34 -11.71
C ILE A 113 -1.70 6.86 -11.86
N LEU A 114 -1.05 7.31 -12.93
CA LEU A 114 -0.89 8.73 -13.20
C LEU A 114 -2.24 9.41 -13.47
N ASP A 115 -3.10 8.78 -14.26
CA ASP A 115 -4.45 9.27 -14.53
C ASP A 115 -5.29 9.34 -13.26
N LEU A 116 -5.24 8.30 -12.44
CA LEU A 116 -5.93 8.23 -11.16
C LEU A 116 -5.46 9.34 -10.20
N MET A 117 -4.15 9.58 -10.12
CA MET A 117 -3.60 10.66 -9.30
C MET A 117 -4.04 12.04 -9.79
N HIS A 118 -4.16 12.21 -11.10
CA HIS A 118 -4.67 13.44 -11.70
C HIS A 118 -6.15 13.68 -11.35
N GLU A 119 -6.97 12.65 -11.45
CA GLU A 119 -8.39 12.70 -11.06
C GLU A 119 -8.57 13.05 -9.58
N LEU A 120 -7.78 12.44 -8.70
CA LEU A 120 -7.81 12.74 -7.26
C LEU A 120 -7.41 14.19 -6.96
N LYS A 121 -6.41 14.73 -7.66
CA LYS A 121 -6.05 16.13 -7.51
C LYS A 121 -7.17 17.06 -7.94
N ASN A 122 -7.84 16.77 -9.04
CA ASN A 122 -8.97 17.56 -9.54
C ASN A 122 -10.18 17.48 -8.59
N ALA A 123 -10.44 16.32 -8.02
CA ALA A 123 -11.50 16.13 -7.03
C ALA A 123 -11.31 16.99 -5.77
N LYS A 124 -10.06 17.17 -5.33
CA LYS A 124 -9.73 18.05 -4.18
C LYS A 124 -9.98 19.53 -4.43
N GLN A 125 -10.16 19.95 -5.67
CA GLN A 125 -10.45 21.34 -6.02
C GLN A 125 -11.95 21.66 -6.04
N LYS A 126 -12.78 20.66 -5.90
CA LYS A 126 -14.24 20.79 -5.80
C LYS A 126 -14.67 20.95 -4.34
#